data_a8954aa6a913b9b3d91fdcd12d9f1b7f
#
_entry.id   a8954aa6a913b9b3d91fdcd12d9f1b7f
#
_cell.length_a   1.000
_cell.length_b   1.000
_cell.length_c   1.000
_cell.angle_alpha   90.00
_cell.angle_beta   90.00
_cell.angle_gamma   90.00
#
_symmetry.space_group_name_H-M   'P 1'
#
loop_
_entity.id
_entity.type
_entity.pdbx_description
1 polymer ?
#
loop_
_entity_poly.entity_id
_entity_poly.type
_entity_poly.pdbx_seq_one_letter_code
_entity_poly.pdbx_strand_id
1 'polypeptide(L)'
;AVKYRDVEYEVAALVTVPSALSYRYYGADEFVMGAEQFKRDTQTSSVMTYVFDVADGTDGSMEAFLKDYTENVQPLFDYESKATYQAEFDSFRTMFLTLGLALSLIIGLVGVLNFLNAVLTGIITRRHEFAVLQAIGMTGKQLKRMLMLEGLYYALLALALSLALSVTLGPLVGAGCSTVFWFFTYKFSILPLVLLLPVFAALGLLIPLATYR
;
A
#
# COMPACT_ATOMS: atom_id res chain seq x y z
N ALA A 1 -27.23 -45.48 12.41
CA ALA A 1 -27.76 -45.16 11.08
C ALA A 1 -28.19 -43.70 11.09
N VAL A 2 -27.67 -42.91 10.17
CA VAL A 2 -28.09 -41.52 9.99
C VAL A 2 -29.47 -41.53 9.37
N LYS A 3 -30.44 -40.90 10.03
CA LYS A 3 -31.79 -40.74 9.50
C LYS A 3 -31.82 -39.38 8.77
N TYR A 4 -32.14 -39.44 7.49
CA TYR A 4 -32.41 -38.26 6.67
C TYR A 4 -33.91 -37.98 6.66
N ARG A 5 -34.27 -36.72 6.65
CA ARG A 5 -35.61 -36.22 6.44
C ARG A 5 -35.57 -35.15 5.34
N ASP A 6 -36.33 -35.34 4.30
CA ASP A 6 -36.47 -34.35 3.25
C ASP A 6 -37.48 -33.28 3.68
N VAL A 7 -37.10 -32.02 3.53
CA VAL A 7 -37.96 -30.88 3.81
C VAL A 7 -37.93 -29.98 2.59
N GLU A 8 -39.08 -29.66 2.04
CA GLU A 8 -39.24 -28.77 0.91
C GLU A 8 -39.39 -27.32 1.37
N TYR A 9 -38.66 -26.41 0.71
CA TYR A 9 -38.76 -24.99 0.97
C TYR A 9 -39.04 -24.24 -0.33
N GLU A 10 -39.86 -23.22 -0.24
CA GLU A 10 -40.08 -22.26 -1.31
C GLU A 10 -39.02 -21.15 -1.22
N VAL A 11 -38.29 -20.92 -2.32
CA VAL A 11 -37.27 -19.87 -2.40
C VAL A 11 -37.95 -18.52 -2.59
N ALA A 12 -38.00 -17.72 -1.54
CA ALA A 12 -38.66 -16.41 -1.57
C ALA A 12 -37.80 -15.33 -2.26
N ALA A 13 -36.46 -15.39 -2.11
CA ALA A 13 -35.55 -14.45 -2.72
C ALA A 13 -34.13 -14.99 -2.79
N LEU A 14 -33.34 -14.46 -3.69
CA LEU A 14 -31.86 -14.59 -3.72
C LEU A 14 -31.28 -13.38 -3.06
N VAL A 15 -30.46 -13.57 -2.04
CA VAL A 15 -29.83 -12.49 -1.28
C VAL A 15 -28.31 -12.64 -1.31
N THR A 16 -27.62 -11.50 -1.27
CA THR A 16 -26.18 -11.49 -1.08
C THR A 16 -25.89 -11.18 0.39
N VAL A 17 -25.30 -12.15 1.08
CA VAL A 17 -24.91 -11.98 2.48
C VAL A 17 -23.50 -11.38 2.52
N PRO A 18 -23.24 -10.31 3.29
CA PRO A 18 -21.89 -9.80 3.48
C PRO A 18 -20.95 -10.89 4.02
N SER A 19 -19.71 -10.93 3.54
CA SER A 19 -18.74 -11.97 3.91
C SER A 19 -18.50 -12.06 5.42
N ALA A 20 -18.64 -10.94 6.15
CA ALA A 20 -18.53 -10.90 7.60
C ALA A 20 -19.69 -11.62 8.33
N LEU A 21 -20.81 -11.85 7.66
CA LEU A 21 -21.98 -12.55 8.19
C LEU A 21 -22.12 -13.96 7.62
N SER A 22 -21.24 -14.34 6.69
CA SER A 22 -21.28 -15.58 5.96
C SER A 22 -20.16 -16.50 6.41
N TYR A 23 -20.51 -17.61 7.01
CA TYR A 23 -19.57 -18.67 7.38
C TYR A 23 -19.51 -19.73 6.25
N ARG A 24 -19.19 -19.28 5.04
CA ARG A 24 -19.10 -20.21 3.90
C ARG A 24 -17.98 -21.22 4.09
N TYR A 25 -18.38 -22.45 4.33
CA TYR A 25 -17.50 -23.58 4.05
C TYR A 25 -17.36 -23.72 2.53
N TYR A 26 -16.16 -23.92 2.04
CA TYR A 26 -15.81 -24.03 0.61
C TYR A 26 -16.88 -24.67 -0.25
N GLY A 27 -17.58 -23.85 -1.05
CA GLY A 27 -18.53 -24.31 -2.05
C GLY A 27 -19.91 -24.76 -1.56
N ALA A 28 -20.23 -24.54 -0.29
CA ALA A 28 -21.58 -24.82 0.23
C ALA A 28 -22.54 -23.66 -0.07
N ASP A 29 -23.78 -24.00 -0.40
CA ASP A 29 -24.85 -23.04 -0.53
C ASP A 29 -25.31 -22.58 0.86
N GLU A 30 -25.62 -21.30 1.01
CA GLU A 30 -26.17 -20.72 2.22
C GLU A 30 -27.69 -20.53 2.10
N PHE A 31 -28.41 -20.95 3.13
CA PHE A 31 -29.85 -20.78 3.22
C PHE A 31 -30.18 -19.86 4.40
N VAL A 32 -30.81 -18.74 4.12
CA VAL A 32 -31.31 -17.82 5.14
C VAL A 32 -32.77 -18.17 5.41
N MET A 33 -33.08 -18.55 6.64
CA MET A 33 -34.42 -18.90 7.06
C MET A 33 -34.75 -18.40 8.47
N GLY A 34 -36.01 -18.38 8.84
CA GLY A 34 -36.42 -17.98 10.17
C GLY A 34 -35.90 -18.95 11.25
N ALA A 35 -35.45 -18.39 12.39
CA ALA A 35 -34.87 -19.19 13.49
C ALA A 35 -35.81 -20.29 14.02
N GLU A 36 -37.11 -20.03 14.11
CA GLU A 36 -38.09 -21.02 14.56
C GLU A 36 -38.28 -22.15 13.54
N GLN A 37 -38.23 -21.83 12.24
CA GLN A 37 -38.26 -22.83 11.17
C GLN A 37 -37.00 -23.71 11.25
N PHE A 38 -35.83 -23.11 11.41
CA PHE A 38 -34.58 -23.83 11.55
C PHE A 38 -34.61 -24.83 12.72
N LYS A 39 -34.99 -24.36 13.92
CA LYS A 39 -35.09 -25.21 15.11
C LYS A 39 -36.05 -26.40 14.93
N ARG A 40 -37.19 -26.15 14.28
CA ARG A 40 -38.20 -27.18 14.02
C ARG A 40 -37.68 -28.24 13.04
N ASP A 41 -36.98 -27.84 12.01
CA ASP A 41 -36.59 -28.73 10.94
C ASP A 41 -35.27 -29.46 11.25
N THR A 42 -34.33 -28.81 11.89
CA THR A 42 -33.06 -29.41 12.31
C THR A 42 -33.06 -30.04 13.69
N GLN A 43 -34.08 -29.72 14.50
CA GLN A 43 -34.20 -30.15 15.90
C GLN A 43 -32.97 -29.77 16.76
N THR A 44 -32.24 -28.75 16.37
CA THR A 44 -31.11 -28.19 17.12
C THR A 44 -31.36 -26.73 17.45
N SER A 45 -30.90 -26.33 18.63
CA SER A 45 -30.81 -24.93 19.04
C SER A 45 -29.36 -24.44 19.10
N SER A 46 -28.42 -25.26 18.66
CA SER A 46 -27.03 -24.90 18.66
C SER A 46 -26.78 -23.77 17.68
N VAL A 47 -26.09 -22.73 18.12
CA VAL A 47 -25.68 -21.59 17.32
C VAL A 47 -24.18 -21.67 17.14
N MET A 48 -23.72 -21.65 15.89
CA MET A 48 -22.30 -21.66 15.56
C MET A 48 -21.73 -20.25 15.67
N THR A 49 -22.44 -19.25 15.17
CA THR A 49 -22.04 -17.84 15.19
C THR A 49 -23.24 -16.99 15.60
N TYR A 50 -23.02 -16.06 16.49
CA TYR A 50 -23.98 -15.06 16.91
C TYR A 50 -23.48 -13.67 16.55
N VAL A 51 -24.24 -12.94 15.75
CA VAL A 51 -23.89 -11.58 15.30
C VAL A 51 -24.88 -10.61 15.93
N PHE A 52 -24.35 -9.53 16.49
CA PHE A 52 -25.17 -8.50 17.14
C PHE A 52 -24.52 -7.13 17.03
N ASP A 53 -25.34 -6.11 17.07
CA ASP A 53 -24.90 -4.72 17.16
C ASP A 53 -24.95 -4.25 18.61
N VAL A 54 -24.05 -3.34 18.95
CA VAL A 54 -24.01 -2.68 20.25
C VAL A 54 -24.44 -1.23 20.13
N ALA A 55 -24.85 -0.63 21.23
CA ALA A 55 -25.24 0.78 21.25
C ALA A 55 -24.00 1.67 20.91
N ASP A 56 -24.26 2.78 20.25
CA ASP A 56 -23.22 3.71 19.84
C ASP A 56 -22.35 4.14 21.03
N GLY A 57 -21.04 4.03 20.86
CA GLY A 57 -20.05 4.40 21.89
C GLY A 57 -19.79 3.31 22.95
N THR A 58 -20.41 2.14 22.87
CA THR A 58 -20.17 1.03 23.81
C THR A 58 -19.25 -0.04 23.25
N ASP A 59 -18.72 0.11 22.02
CA ASP A 59 -17.86 -0.85 21.34
C ASP A 59 -16.69 -1.32 22.22
N GLY A 60 -15.95 -0.37 22.83
CA GLY A 60 -14.78 -0.71 23.65
C GLY A 60 -15.12 -1.43 24.96
N SER A 61 -16.28 -1.15 25.58
CA SER A 61 -16.71 -1.87 26.78
C SER A 61 -17.19 -3.29 26.46
N MET A 62 -17.85 -3.43 25.34
CA MET A 62 -18.29 -4.77 24.85
C MET A 62 -17.08 -5.62 24.46
N GLU A 63 -16.11 -5.03 23.79
CA GLU A 63 -14.88 -5.73 23.43
C GLU A 63 -14.09 -6.21 24.65
N ALA A 64 -13.96 -5.36 25.67
CA ALA A 64 -13.35 -5.74 26.94
C ALA A 64 -14.11 -6.87 27.63
N PHE A 65 -15.46 -6.83 27.62
CA PHE A 65 -16.30 -7.89 28.13
C PHE A 65 -16.13 -9.19 27.36
N LEU A 66 -16.18 -9.16 26.03
CA LEU A 66 -16.02 -10.36 25.19
C LEU A 66 -14.64 -10.98 25.36
N LYS A 67 -13.61 -10.17 25.45
CA LYS A 67 -12.24 -10.63 25.71
C LYS A 67 -12.15 -11.35 27.06
N ASP A 68 -12.65 -10.75 28.12
CA ASP A 68 -12.64 -11.37 29.44
C ASP A 68 -13.48 -12.66 29.45
N TYR A 69 -14.63 -12.65 28.78
CA TYR A 69 -15.51 -13.82 28.69
C TYR A 69 -14.85 -14.99 27.95
N THR A 70 -14.20 -14.74 26.83
CA THR A 70 -13.52 -15.78 26.03
C THR A 70 -12.21 -16.24 26.68
N GLU A 71 -11.49 -15.38 27.38
CA GLU A 71 -10.25 -15.77 28.07
C GLU A 71 -10.50 -16.50 29.40
N ASN A 72 -11.49 -16.07 30.19
CA ASN A 72 -11.63 -16.51 31.58
C ASN A 72 -12.89 -17.33 31.85
N VAL A 73 -13.96 -17.19 31.08
CA VAL A 73 -15.25 -17.86 31.35
C VAL A 73 -15.49 -19.01 30.39
N GLN A 74 -15.35 -18.79 29.09
CA GLN A 74 -15.62 -19.77 28.04
C GLN A 74 -14.51 -19.80 26.97
N PRO A 75 -13.39 -20.46 27.26
CA PRO A 75 -12.24 -20.48 26.33
C PRO A 75 -12.49 -21.20 24.99
N LEU A 76 -13.63 -21.88 24.85
CA LEU A 76 -14.03 -22.52 23.59
C LEU A 76 -14.72 -21.55 22.61
N PHE A 77 -15.08 -20.38 23.09
CA PHE A 77 -15.65 -19.33 22.24
C PHE A 77 -14.57 -18.38 21.79
N ASP A 78 -14.77 -17.85 20.59
CA ASP A 78 -13.97 -16.81 20.01
C ASP A 78 -14.88 -15.65 19.59
N TYR A 79 -14.33 -14.46 19.46
CA TYR A 79 -15.07 -13.29 19.03
C TYR A 79 -14.30 -12.49 17.99
N GLU A 80 -15.02 -11.90 17.11
CA GLU A 80 -14.52 -10.95 16.12
C GLU A 80 -15.26 -9.63 16.29
N SER A 81 -14.50 -8.55 16.39
CA SER A 81 -15.05 -7.20 16.52
C SER A 81 -14.64 -6.33 15.35
N LYS A 82 -15.33 -5.21 15.17
CA LYS A 82 -14.91 -4.17 14.21
C LYS A 82 -13.49 -3.69 14.48
N ALA A 83 -13.09 -3.60 15.75
CA ALA A 83 -11.74 -3.18 16.13
C ALA A 83 -10.70 -4.24 15.74
N THR A 84 -11.00 -5.54 15.86
CA THR A 84 -10.14 -6.64 15.40
C THR A 84 -9.87 -6.52 13.90
N TYR A 85 -10.94 -6.39 13.10
CA TYR A 85 -10.79 -6.21 11.64
C TYR A 85 -10.05 -4.92 11.26
N GLN A 86 -10.27 -3.83 11.99
CA GLN A 86 -9.52 -2.59 11.77
C GLN A 86 -8.04 -2.76 12.07
N ALA A 87 -7.69 -3.42 13.17
CA ALA A 87 -6.31 -3.68 13.54
C ALA A 87 -5.60 -4.59 12.53
N GLU A 88 -6.28 -5.62 12.04
CA GLU A 88 -5.75 -6.49 10.97
C GLU A 88 -5.52 -5.72 9.68
N PHE A 89 -6.48 -4.89 9.27
CA PHE A 89 -6.35 -4.04 8.10
C PHE A 89 -5.21 -3.05 8.22
N ASP A 90 -5.05 -2.39 9.37
CA ASP A 90 -3.97 -1.45 9.63
C ASP A 90 -2.60 -2.15 9.67
N SER A 91 -2.53 -3.37 10.21
CA SER A 91 -1.32 -4.21 10.17
C SER A 91 -0.96 -4.58 8.74
N PHE A 92 -1.92 -5.01 7.95
CA PHE A 92 -1.75 -5.33 6.54
C PHE A 92 -1.27 -4.11 5.73
N ARG A 93 -1.94 -2.96 5.91
CA ARG A 93 -1.55 -1.70 5.29
C ARG A 93 -0.13 -1.29 5.67
N THR A 94 0.23 -1.38 6.94
CA THR A 94 1.57 -1.03 7.44
C THR A 94 2.63 -1.95 6.85
N MET A 95 2.36 -3.24 6.71
CA MET A 95 3.25 -4.19 6.05
C MET A 95 3.54 -3.78 4.60
N PHE A 96 2.50 -3.46 3.81
CA PHE A 96 2.67 -3.02 2.42
C PHE A 96 3.42 -1.69 2.31
N LEU A 97 3.11 -0.73 3.19
CA LEU A 97 3.82 0.55 3.22
C LEU A 97 5.30 0.36 3.56
N THR A 98 5.62 -0.49 4.53
CA THR A 98 7.01 -0.75 4.95
C THR A 98 7.80 -1.44 3.85
N LEU A 99 7.23 -2.47 3.22
CA LEU A 99 7.86 -3.15 2.08
C LEU A 99 8.04 -2.21 0.89
N GLY A 100 7.01 -1.42 0.57
CA GLY A 100 7.07 -0.45 -0.52
C GLY A 100 8.12 0.64 -0.28
N LEU A 101 8.21 1.16 0.95
CA LEU A 101 9.25 2.13 1.34
C LEU A 101 10.64 1.53 1.27
N ALA A 102 10.84 0.30 1.76
CA ALA A 102 12.13 -0.38 1.71
C ALA A 102 12.61 -0.59 0.27
N LEU A 103 11.74 -1.10 -0.60
CA LEU A 103 12.04 -1.27 -2.02
C LEU A 103 12.32 0.06 -2.71
N SER A 104 11.51 1.09 -2.44
CA SER A 104 11.70 2.43 -3.01
C SER A 104 13.02 3.05 -2.58
N LEU A 105 13.42 2.85 -1.31
CA LEU A 105 14.69 3.34 -0.79
C LEU A 105 15.88 2.66 -1.47
N ILE A 106 15.83 1.34 -1.66
CA ILE A 106 16.87 0.59 -2.36
C ILE A 106 17.01 1.06 -3.81
N ILE A 107 15.89 1.15 -4.54
CA ILE A 107 15.88 1.60 -5.94
C ILE A 107 16.36 3.05 -6.02
N GLY A 108 15.92 3.90 -5.10
CA GLY A 108 16.36 5.30 -5.01
C GLY A 108 17.85 5.42 -4.78
N LEU A 109 18.42 4.61 -3.90
CA LEU A 109 19.86 4.59 -3.60
C LEU A 109 20.67 4.13 -4.82
N VAL A 110 20.22 3.10 -5.54
CA VAL A 110 20.81 2.67 -6.81
C VAL A 110 20.74 3.79 -7.84
N GLY A 111 19.60 4.50 -7.92
CA GLY A 111 19.44 5.66 -8.80
C GLY A 111 20.43 6.79 -8.50
N VAL A 112 20.61 7.12 -7.23
CA VAL A 112 21.61 8.13 -6.78
C VAL A 112 23.02 7.69 -7.13
N LEU A 113 23.39 6.44 -6.90
CA LEU A 113 24.72 5.92 -7.26
C LEU A 113 24.97 5.96 -8.77
N ASN A 114 23.97 5.62 -9.58
CA ASN A 114 24.07 5.71 -11.04
C ASN A 114 24.21 7.16 -11.50
N PHE A 115 23.48 8.10 -10.89
CA PHE A 115 23.62 9.52 -11.18
C PHE A 115 25.02 10.05 -10.82
N LEU A 116 25.53 9.69 -9.64
CA LEU A 116 26.91 9.98 -9.22
C LEU A 116 27.93 9.48 -10.25
N ASN A 117 27.82 8.23 -10.65
CA ASN A 117 28.72 7.61 -11.60
C ASN A 117 28.67 8.29 -12.98
N ALA A 118 27.49 8.63 -13.48
CA ALA A 118 27.29 9.34 -14.74
C ALA A 118 27.95 10.72 -14.72
N VAL A 119 27.76 11.52 -13.67
CA VAL A 119 28.34 12.85 -13.51
C VAL A 119 29.88 12.76 -13.39
N LEU A 120 30.37 11.84 -12.53
CA LEU A 120 31.81 11.62 -12.35
C LEU A 120 32.50 11.25 -13.67
N THR A 121 31.95 10.27 -14.37
CA THR A 121 32.48 9.82 -15.67
C THR A 121 32.45 10.94 -16.69
N GLY A 122 31.34 11.70 -16.77
CA GLY A 122 31.22 12.87 -17.66
C GLY A 122 32.29 13.92 -17.41
N ILE A 123 32.58 14.22 -16.15
CA ILE A 123 33.64 15.21 -15.79
C ILE A 123 35.02 14.66 -16.11
N ILE A 124 35.34 13.41 -15.77
CA ILE A 124 36.64 12.80 -16.00
C ILE A 124 36.92 12.66 -17.49
N THR A 125 35.97 12.22 -18.28
CA THR A 125 36.14 12.05 -19.73
C THR A 125 36.37 13.37 -20.44
N ARG A 126 35.70 14.45 -19.99
CA ARG A 126 35.80 15.80 -20.60
C ARG A 126 36.86 16.69 -19.97
N ARG A 127 37.73 16.17 -19.10
CA ARG A 127 38.74 16.97 -18.41
C ARG A 127 39.68 17.73 -19.37
N HIS A 128 39.99 17.13 -20.53
CA HIS A 128 40.82 17.77 -21.54
C HIS A 128 40.14 18.98 -22.19
N GLU A 129 38.84 18.88 -22.48
CA GLU A 129 38.00 19.96 -22.97
C GLU A 129 37.96 21.11 -21.97
N PHE A 130 37.86 20.82 -20.67
CA PHE A 130 37.88 21.82 -19.60
C PHE A 130 39.24 22.52 -19.50
N ALA A 131 40.35 21.80 -19.69
CA ALA A 131 41.68 22.37 -19.73
C ALA A 131 41.84 23.34 -20.92
N VAL A 132 41.32 22.98 -22.09
CA VAL A 132 41.30 23.85 -23.27
C VAL A 132 40.47 25.12 -23.01
N LEU A 133 39.29 24.99 -22.41
CA LEU A 133 38.45 26.14 -22.06
C LEU A 133 39.15 27.08 -21.08
N GLN A 134 39.88 26.54 -20.10
CA GLN A 134 40.68 27.35 -19.17
C GLN A 134 41.89 28.03 -19.87
N ALA A 135 42.51 27.34 -20.82
CA ALA A 135 43.60 27.91 -21.60
C ALA A 135 43.17 29.11 -22.49
N ILE A 136 41.90 29.12 -22.95
CA ILE A 136 41.30 30.23 -23.71
C ILE A 136 40.84 31.37 -22.78
N GLY A 137 40.96 31.21 -21.45
CA GLY A 137 40.66 32.27 -20.47
C GLY A 137 39.41 32.04 -19.59
N MET A 138 38.79 30.85 -19.63
CA MET A 138 37.71 30.53 -18.71
C MET A 138 38.24 30.45 -17.27
N THR A 139 37.61 31.18 -16.37
CA THR A 139 37.96 31.10 -14.94
C THR A 139 37.41 29.84 -14.29
N GLY A 140 38.07 29.33 -13.25
CA GLY A 140 37.55 28.17 -12.48
C GLY A 140 36.15 28.37 -11.89
N LYS A 141 35.76 29.62 -11.58
CA LYS A 141 34.39 29.94 -11.13
C LYS A 141 33.38 29.78 -12.24
N GLN A 142 33.72 30.16 -13.48
CA GLN A 142 32.84 29.98 -14.64
C GLN A 142 32.65 28.49 -14.97
N LEU A 143 33.76 27.72 -14.92
CA LEU A 143 33.70 26.27 -15.14
C LEU A 143 32.81 25.56 -14.07
N LYS A 144 32.97 25.91 -12.79
CA LYS A 144 32.10 25.38 -11.72
C LYS A 144 30.63 25.68 -11.97
N ARG A 145 30.32 26.94 -12.37
CA ARG A 145 28.94 27.33 -12.65
C ARG A 145 28.37 26.56 -13.85
N MET A 146 29.16 26.32 -14.87
CA MET A 146 28.80 25.53 -16.04
C MET A 146 28.43 24.08 -15.61
N LEU A 147 29.30 23.43 -14.83
CA LEU A 147 29.06 22.08 -14.33
C LEU A 147 27.83 21.98 -13.41
N MET A 148 27.60 22.98 -12.56
CA MET A 148 26.40 23.04 -11.72
C MET A 148 25.12 23.18 -12.54
N LEU A 149 25.13 24.01 -13.60
CA LEU A 149 24.01 24.15 -14.50
C LEU A 149 23.74 22.87 -15.30
N GLU A 150 24.80 22.18 -15.74
CA GLU A 150 24.70 20.88 -16.39
C GLU A 150 24.07 19.83 -15.45
N GLY A 151 24.54 19.73 -14.19
CA GLY A 151 23.98 18.85 -13.19
C GLY A 151 22.50 19.16 -12.86
N LEU A 152 22.16 20.44 -12.77
CA LEU A 152 20.77 20.88 -12.56
C LEU A 152 19.88 20.52 -13.76
N TYR A 153 20.40 20.67 -14.98
CA TYR A 153 19.68 20.29 -16.20
C TYR A 153 19.37 18.78 -16.23
N TYR A 154 20.34 17.93 -15.89
CA TYR A 154 20.10 16.49 -15.76
C TYR A 154 19.08 16.16 -14.67
N ALA A 155 19.13 16.85 -13.53
CA ALA A 155 18.16 16.67 -12.46
C ALA A 155 16.74 17.06 -12.90
N LEU A 156 16.59 18.19 -13.61
CA LEU A 156 15.30 18.62 -14.15
C LEU A 156 14.75 17.67 -15.21
N LEU A 157 15.60 17.15 -16.09
CA LEU A 157 15.20 16.17 -17.09
C LEU A 157 14.72 14.86 -16.43
N ALA A 158 15.45 14.38 -15.43
CA ALA A 158 15.06 13.21 -14.66
C ALA A 158 13.72 13.39 -13.95
N LEU A 159 13.47 14.57 -13.36
CA LEU A 159 12.19 14.91 -12.75
C LEU A 159 11.05 14.96 -13.77
N ALA A 160 11.28 15.55 -14.94
CA ALA A 160 10.29 15.62 -16.00
C ALA A 160 9.91 14.22 -16.51
N LEU A 161 10.91 13.35 -16.73
CA LEU A 161 10.68 11.95 -17.12
C LEU A 161 9.96 11.16 -16.01
N SER A 162 10.35 11.37 -14.76
CA SER A 162 9.68 10.73 -13.61
C SER A 162 8.22 11.16 -13.50
N LEU A 163 7.91 12.43 -13.71
CA LEU A 163 6.54 12.93 -13.75
C LEU A 163 5.74 12.29 -14.89
N ALA A 164 6.31 12.26 -16.10
CA ALA A 164 5.66 11.65 -17.26
C ALA A 164 5.35 10.16 -17.01
N LEU A 165 6.32 9.40 -16.49
CA LEU A 165 6.12 7.99 -16.13
C LEU A 165 5.09 7.82 -15.00
N SER A 166 5.11 8.68 -14.01
CA SER A 166 4.15 8.62 -12.89
C SER A 166 2.70 8.86 -13.36
N VAL A 167 2.50 9.82 -14.28
CA VAL A 167 1.17 10.12 -14.82
C VAL A 167 0.67 9.03 -15.76
N THR A 168 1.55 8.35 -16.49
CA THR A 168 1.17 7.30 -17.44
C THR A 168 1.05 5.92 -16.78
N LEU A 169 2.06 5.49 -16.05
CA LEU A 169 2.11 4.16 -15.43
C LEU A 169 1.32 4.08 -14.11
N GLY A 170 1.23 5.19 -13.37
CA GLY A 170 0.53 5.21 -12.10
C GLY A 170 -0.94 4.75 -12.18
N PRO A 171 -1.77 5.32 -13.08
CA PRO A 171 -3.15 4.85 -13.26
C PRO A 171 -3.24 3.40 -13.75
N LEU A 172 -2.31 2.95 -14.60
CA LEU A 172 -2.29 1.57 -15.12
C LEU A 172 -2.04 0.57 -14.00
N VAL A 173 -1.02 0.81 -13.17
CA VAL A 173 -0.72 0.00 -11.98
C VAL A 173 -1.86 0.09 -10.97
N GLY A 174 -2.42 1.28 -10.78
CA GLY A 174 -3.57 1.50 -9.90
C GLY A 174 -4.81 0.71 -10.32
N ALA A 175 -5.10 0.67 -11.61
CA ALA A 175 -6.19 -0.15 -12.16
C ALA A 175 -5.93 -1.65 -11.92
N GLY A 176 -4.70 -2.12 -12.11
CA GLY A 176 -4.32 -3.49 -11.79
C GLY A 176 -4.50 -3.83 -10.31
N CYS A 177 -4.08 -2.94 -9.41
CA CYS A 177 -4.25 -3.14 -7.98
C CYS A 177 -5.73 -3.16 -7.55
N SER A 178 -6.58 -2.33 -8.16
CA SER A 178 -8.01 -2.29 -7.83
C SER A 178 -8.78 -3.54 -8.25
N THR A 179 -8.25 -4.34 -9.18
CA THR A 179 -8.86 -5.64 -9.54
C THR A 179 -8.51 -6.74 -8.53
N VAL A 180 -7.38 -6.62 -7.85
CA VAL A 180 -6.91 -7.60 -6.86
C VAL A 180 -7.40 -7.25 -5.46
N PHE A 181 -7.39 -5.98 -5.11
CA PHE A 181 -7.73 -5.48 -3.77
C PHE A 181 -9.02 -4.66 -3.83
N TRP A 182 -10.12 -5.20 -3.37
CA TRP A 182 -11.44 -4.57 -3.36
C TRP A 182 -11.49 -3.22 -2.62
N PHE A 183 -10.60 -3.00 -1.65
CA PHE A 183 -10.50 -1.78 -0.85
C PHE A 183 -9.54 -0.75 -1.42
N PHE A 184 -8.81 -1.08 -2.50
CA PHE A 184 -7.80 -0.20 -3.08
C PHE A 184 -8.44 0.81 -4.03
N THR A 185 -8.21 2.09 -3.77
CA THR A 185 -8.59 3.18 -4.66
C THR A 185 -7.35 3.98 -5.02
N TYR A 186 -6.99 3.97 -6.30
CA TYR A 186 -5.86 4.77 -6.78
C TYR A 186 -6.19 6.27 -6.72
N LYS A 187 -5.33 7.04 -6.05
CA LYS A 187 -5.36 8.51 -6.07
C LYS A 187 -3.98 9.01 -6.46
N PHE A 188 -3.91 9.71 -7.57
CA PHE A 188 -2.67 10.36 -7.98
C PHE A 188 -2.29 11.43 -6.97
N SER A 189 -1.03 11.38 -6.49
CA SER A 189 -0.48 12.38 -5.59
C SER A 189 0.83 12.91 -6.16
N ILE A 190 0.91 14.23 -6.30
CA ILE A 190 2.13 14.92 -6.72
C ILE A 190 3.11 15.15 -5.56
N LEU A 191 2.65 14.97 -4.32
CA LEU A 191 3.43 15.26 -3.11
C LEU A 191 4.78 14.56 -3.05
N PRO A 192 4.93 13.25 -3.37
CA PRO A 192 6.22 12.59 -3.38
C PRO A 192 7.21 13.22 -4.36
N LEU A 193 6.75 13.65 -5.53
CA LEU A 193 7.57 14.32 -6.53
C LEU A 193 8.07 15.69 -6.02
N VAL A 194 7.20 16.46 -5.38
CA VAL A 194 7.55 17.76 -4.78
C VAL A 194 8.56 17.59 -3.66
N LEU A 195 8.44 16.55 -2.82
CA LEU A 195 9.40 16.24 -1.75
C LEU A 195 10.77 15.80 -2.29
N LEU A 196 10.83 15.18 -3.48
CA LEU A 196 12.07 14.78 -4.12
C LEU A 196 12.79 15.92 -4.83
N LEU A 197 12.10 17.02 -5.17
CA LEU A 197 12.66 18.17 -5.88
C LEU A 197 13.91 18.74 -5.19
N PRO A 198 13.92 19.06 -3.88
CA PRO A 198 15.11 19.56 -3.20
C PRO A 198 16.24 18.52 -3.17
N VAL A 199 15.93 17.22 -3.12
CA VAL A 199 16.94 16.16 -3.16
C VAL A 199 17.64 16.13 -4.51
N PHE A 200 16.89 16.15 -5.62
CA PHE A 200 17.47 16.19 -6.96
C PHE A 200 18.23 17.49 -7.23
N ALA A 201 17.73 18.63 -6.76
CA ALA A 201 18.44 19.89 -6.86
C ALA A 201 19.77 19.86 -6.08
N ALA A 202 19.76 19.34 -4.86
CA ALA A 202 20.96 19.18 -4.05
C ALA A 202 21.99 18.26 -4.73
N LEU A 203 21.57 17.11 -5.26
CA LEU A 203 22.42 16.18 -5.99
C LEU A 203 23.02 16.85 -7.24
N GLY A 204 22.20 17.55 -8.04
CA GLY A 204 22.64 18.25 -9.25
C GLY A 204 23.67 19.37 -8.97
N LEU A 205 23.60 20.00 -7.80
CA LEU A 205 24.52 21.06 -7.41
C LEU A 205 25.77 20.54 -6.68
N LEU A 206 25.60 19.63 -5.71
CA LEU A 206 26.67 19.20 -4.82
C LEU A 206 27.68 18.25 -5.50
N ILE A 207 27.18 17.36 -6.39
CA ILE A 207 28.02 16.36 -7.02
C ILE A 207 29.07 17.02 -7.92
N PRO A 208 28.73 17.94 -8.86
CA PRO A 208 29.72 18.64 -9.66
C PRO A 208 30.70 19.46 -8.82
N LEU A 209 30.22 20.06 -7.71
CA LEU A 209 31.08 20.81 -6.79
C LEU A 209 32.12 19.94 -6.08
N ALA A 210 31.72 18.76 -5.64
CA ALA A 210 32.60 17.80 -4.95
C ALA A 210 33.64 17.20 -5.90
N THR A 211 33.27 16.97 -7.17
CA THR A 211 34.14 16.35 -8.17
C THR A 211 35.21 17.32 -8.73
N TYR A 212 34.89 18.61 -8.75
CA TYR A 212 35.83 19.64 -9.27
C TYR A 212 36.85 20.10 -8.22
N ARG A 213 37.02 19.44 -7.13
CA ARG A 213 38.04 19.74 -6.13
C ARG A 213 39.36 19.05 -6.46
#